data_d3ee320caad2d0a14555e3ee5f741f90
#
_entry.id   d3ee320caad2d0a14555e3ee5f741f90
#
_cell.length_a   1.000
_cell.length_b   1.000
_cell.length_c   1.000
_cell.angle_alpha   90.00
_cell.angle_beta   90.00
_cell.angle_gamma   90.00
#
_symmetry.space_group_name_H-M   'P 1'
#
loop_
_entity.id
_entity.type
_entity.pdbx_description
1 polymer ?
#
loop_
_entity_poly.entity_id
_entity_poly.type
_entity_poly.pdbx_seq_one_letter_code
_entity_poly.pdbx_strand_id
1 'polypeptide(L)'
;MNRLDAQYLDLLEVVLRHGDDKPDRTGVGTISIFDYTITHCMCDGFPLLTTKKMAVKTMMTELKWFLRGDTNIRPLLFDNCDIWTGDAYKRYKDTYDYDLDEPLTIDEFREKIKMDYSFATIWGDLGPVYGKQWRDFNGVDQIKNLIDGLKDNPHGRRHIVNAWNVSELSLMTLPPCH
;
A
#
# COMPACT_ATOMS: atom_id res chain seq x y z
N MET A 1 -10.83 -18.64 18.65
CA MET A 1 -9.74 -17.73 18.20
C MET A 1 -8.72 -18.59 17.49
N ASN A 2 -8.33 -18.24 16.29
CA ASN A 2 -7.32 -18.96 15.54
C ASN A 2 -5.90 -18.62 16.05
N ARG A 3 -4.88 -19.40 15.63
CA ARG A 3 -3.50 -19.22 16.09
C ARG A 3 -2.89 -17.88 15.67
N LEU A 4 -3.27 -17.36 14.49
CA LEU A 4 -2.78 -16.08 13.98
C LEU A 4 -3.32 -14.91 14.81
N ASP A 5 -4.64 -14.93 15.12
CA ASP A 5 -5.25 -13.92 15.98
C ASP A 5 -4.64 -13.91 17.38
N ALA A 6 -4.33 -15.08 17.93
CA ALA A 6 -3.70 -15.18 19.25
C ALA A 6 -2.32 -14.51 19.26
N GLN A 7 -1.47 -14.77 18.26
CA GLN A 7 -0.15 -14.13 18.13
C GLN A 7 -0.28 -12.60 17.91
N TYR A 8 -1.28 -12.16 17.15
CA TYR A 8 -1.51 -10.74 16.92
C TYR A 8 -1.95 -10.01 18.20
N LEU A 9 -2.83 -10.63 19.01
CA LEU A 9 -3.24 -10.04 20.28
C LEU A 9 -2.09 -10.03 21.30
N ASP A 10 -1.26 -11.07 21.32
CA ASP A 10 -0.05 -11.11 22.14
C ASP A 10 0.94 -10.01 21.74
N LEU A 11 1.16 -9.80 20.42
CA LEU A 11 1.95 -8.66 19.94
C LEU A 11 1.41 -7.32 20.46
N LEU A 12 0.09 -7.09 20.38
CA LEU A 12 -0.49 -5.85 20.88
C LEU A 12 -0.27 -5.67 22.39
N GLU A 13 -0.39 -6.73 23.16
CA GLU A 13 -0.12 -6.71 24.60
C GLU A 13 1.36 -6.41 24.89
N VAL A 14 2.28 -7.05 24.17
CA VAL A 14 3.73 -6.78 24.28
C VAL A 14 4.05 -5.32 23.95
N VAL A 15 3.51 -4.79 22.87
CA VAL A 15 3.71 -3.36 22.49
C VAL A 15 3.21 -2.43 23.59
N LEU A 16 2.01 -2.67 24.12
CA LEU A 16 1.42 -1.82 25.18
C LEU A 16 2.18 -1.88 26.51
N ARG A 17 2.78 -3.03 26.84
CA ARG A 17 3.47 -3.22 28.12
C ARG A 17 4.95 -2.86 28.08
N HIS A 18 5.59 -3.03 26.94
CA HIS A 18 7.05 -2.99 26.81
C HIS A 18 7.56 -2.07 25.68
N GLY A 19 6.65 -1.43 24.95
CA GLY A 19 7.04 -0.53 23.86
C GLY A 19 7.52 0.83 24.37
N ASP A 20 8.39 1.45 23.60
CA ASP A 20 8.90 2.80 23.82
C ASP A 20 7.98 3.82 23.16
N ASP A 21 7.64 4.88 23.87
CA ASP A 21 6.94 6.04 23.30
C ASP A 21 7.86 6.82 22.37
N LYS A 22 7.41 7.07 21.14
CA LYS A 22 8.14 7.84 20.13
C LYS A 22 7.26 8.91 19.52
N PRO A 23 7.77 10.15 19.32
CA PRO A 23 7.07 11.13 18.52
C PRO A 23 6.98 10.65 17.06
N ASP A 24 5.89 10.99 16.39
CA ASP A 24 5.69 10.72 14.98
C ASP A 24 5.35 11.99 14.19
N ARG A 25 5.28 11.91 12.85
CA ARG A 25 4.97 13.04 11.98
C ARG A 25 3.54 13.57 12.13
N THR A 26 2.65 12.81 12.78
CA THR A 26 1.24 13.20 12.98
C THR A 26 1.03 13.99 14.27
N GLY A 27 2.00 14.00 15.19
CA GLY A 27 1.92 14.62 16.49
C GLY A 27 1.13 13.82 17.54
N VAL A 28 0.60 12.65 17.18
CA VAL A 28 -0.09 11.73 18.09
C VAL A 28 0.90 10.89 18.88
N GLY A 29 2.03 10.56 18.26
CA GLY A 29 3.02 9.63 18.79
C GLY A 29 2.71 8.17 18.48
N THR A 30 3.68 7.31 18.73
CA THR A 30 3.57 5.86 18.58
C THR A 30 4.21 5.14 19.75
N ILE A 31 3.69 3.96 20.08
CA ILE A 31 4.36 3.01 20.98
C ILE A 31 4.96 1.92 20.08
N SER A 32 6.25 1.62 20.21
CA SER A 32 6.93 0.68 19.34
C SER A 32 7.89 -0.24 20.08
N ILE A 33 8.02 -1.46 19.62
CA ILE A 33 9.09 -2.41 19.97
C ILE A 33 10.02 -2.59 18.79
N PHE A 34 11.23 -3.15 19.03
CA PHE A 34 12.22 -3.29 17.98
C PHE A 34 11.81 -4.33 16.94
N ASP A 35 11.39 -5.54 17.39
CA ASP A 35 10.93 -6.60 16.50
C ASP A 35 9.90 -7.49 17.15
N TYR A 36 9.11 -8.19 16.34
CA TYR A 36 8.23 -9.26 16.76
C TYR A 36 7.96 -10.20 15.57
N THR A 37 8.00 -11.50 15.82
CA THR A 37 7.79 -12.51 14.78
C THR A 37 6.43 -13.16 14.91
N ILE A 38 5.58 -13.06 13.88
CA ILE A 38 4.35 -13.83 13.72
C ILE A 38 4.62 -14.99 12.75
N THR A 39 4.31 -16.20 13.17
CA THR A 39 4.47 -17.40 12.34
C THR A 39 3.12 -17.95 11.91
N HIS A 40 2.95 -18.18 10.60
CA HIS A 40 1.75 -18.76 10.03
C HIS A 40 2.10 -19.94 9.10
N CYS A 41 1.35 -21.04 9.19
CA CYS A 41 1.42 -22.13 8.23
C CYS A 41 0.38 -21.91 7.13
N MET A 42 0.83 -21.81 5.88
CA MET A 42 -0.10 -21.65 4.76
C MET A 42 -1.04 -22.87 4.56
N CYS A 43 -0.75 -24.01 5.22
CA CYS A 43 -1.68 -25.14 5.25
C CYS A 43 -2.97 -24.83 6.06
N ASP A 44 -2.94 -23.83 6.94
CA ASP A 44 -4.10 -23.34 7.68
C ASP A 44 -4.95 -22.32 6.85
N GLY A 45 -4.58 -22.08 5.60
CA GLY A 45 -5.24 -21.14 4.70
C GLY A 45 -4.56 -19.78 4.64
N PHE A 46 -5.28 -18.79 4.10
CA PHE A 46 -4.78 -17.43 3.97
C PHE A 46 -4.66 -16.73 5.34
N PRO A 47 -3.55 -16.04 5.66
CA PRO A 47 -3.30 -15.41 6.97
C PRO A 47 -4.17 -14.15 7.19
N LEU A 48 -5.47 -14.31 7.22
CA LEU A 48 -6.42 -13.22 7.47
C LEU A 48 -6.69 -13.10 8.97
N LEU A 49 -6.41 -11.94 9.55
CA LEU A 49 -6.81 -11.62 10.92
C LEU A 49 -8.33 -11.51 11.02
N THR A 50 -8.90 -12.05 12.10
CA THR A 50 -10.34 -12.00 12.39
C THR A 50 -10.68 -11.24 13.67
N THR A 51 -9.70 -10.58 14.27
CA THR A 51 -9.86 -9.70 15.46
C THR A 51 -10.75 -8.49 15.20
N LYS A 52 -10.91 -8.12 13.92
CA LYS A 52 -11.89 -7.14 13.44
C LYS A 52 -12.41 -7.55 12.06
N LYS A 53 -13.52 -6.95 11.63
CA LYS A 53 -14.03 -7.16 10.26
C LYS A 53 -13.06 -6.56 9.24
N MET A 54 -12.39 -7.42 8.48
CA MET A 54 -11.44 -7.00 7.44
C MET A 54 -12.18 -6.62 6.13
N ALA A 55 -11.71 -5.56 5.48
CA ALA A 55 -12.21 -5.09 4.18
C ALA A 55 -11.62 -5.92 3.02
N VAL A 56 -11.91 -7.23 2.97
CA VAL A 56 -11.29 -8.18 2.03
C VAL A 56 -11.49 -7.75 0.57
N LYS A 57 -12.68 -7.21 0.22
CA LYS A 57 -12.92 -6.72 -1.14
C LYS A 57 -11.95 -5.60 -1.51
N THR A 58 -11.75 -4.62 -0.64
CA THR A 58 -10.83 -3.50 -0.83
C THR A 58 -9.40 -3.99 -0.99
N MET A 59 -8.95 -4.87 -0.09
CA MET A 59 -7.62 -5.50 -0.14
C MET A 59 -7.38 -6.21 -1.48
N MET A 60 -8.35 -6.99 -1.97
CA MET A 60 -8.23 -7.71 -3.24
C MET A 60 -8.29 -6.78 -4.46
N THR A 61 -9.03 -5.68 -4.38
CA THR A 61 -9.06 -4.65 -5.43
C THR A 61 -7.70 -3.97 -5.55
N GLU A 62 -7.10 -3.58 -4.44
CA GLU A 62 -5.77 -2.99 -4.38
C GLU A 62 -4.70 -3.97 -4.91
N LEU A 63 -4.70 -5.22 -4.45
CA LEU A 63 -3.75 -6.23 -4.92
C LEU A 63 -3.83 -6.42 -6.44
N LYS A 64 -5.03 -6.48 -7.01
CA LYS A 64 -5.21 -6.57 -8.47
C LYS A 64 -4.67 -5.35 -9.19
N TRP A 65 -4.83 -4.17 -8.60
CA TRP A 65 -4.31 -2.92 -9.13
C TRP A 65 -2.77 -2.93 -9.14
N PHE A 66 -2.10 -3.38 -8.07
CA PHE A 66 -0.65 -3.59 -8.05
C PHE A 66 -0.19 -4.60 -9.10
N LEU A 67 -0.87 -5.76 -9.20
CA LEU A 67 -0.52 -6.82 -10.17
C LEU A 67 -0.68 -6.39 -11.62
N ARG A 68 -1.52 -5.39 -11.92
CA ARG A 68 -1.60 -4.79 -13.26
C ARG A 68 -0.47 -3.81 -13.56
N GLY A 69 0.27 -3.37 -12.56
CA GLY A 69 1.29 -2.33 -12.69
C GLY A 69 0.71 -0.92 -12.67
N ASP A 70 -0.54 -0.78 -12.25
CA ASP A 70 -1.21 0.51 -12.20
C ASP A 70 -0.61 1.41 -11.10
N THR A 71 -0.58 2.71 -11.35
CA THR A 71 -0.13 3.75 -10.41
C THR A 71 -1.19 4.84 -10.19
N ASN A 72 -2.21 4.87 -11.06
CA ASN A 72 -3.28 5.85 -11.00
C ASN A 72 -4.48 5.34 -10.20
N ILE A 73 -4.99 6.16 -9.27
CA ILE A 73 -6.10 5.79 -8.37
C ILE A 73 -7.47 5.73 -9.06
N ARG A 74 -7.59 6.25 -10.28
CA ARG A 74 -8.90 6.32 -10.98
C ARG A 74 -9.59 4.96 -11.09
N PRO A 75 -8.94 3.86 -11.49
CA PRO A 75 -9.55 2.53 -11.50
C PRO A 75 -10.01 2.06 -10.12
N LEU A 76 -9.25 2.38 -9.06
CA LEU A 76 -9.63 2.04 -7.69
C LEU A 76 -10.93 2.73 -7.28
N LEU A 77 -11.11 4.00 -7.64
CA LEU A 77 -12.32 4.77 -7.31
C LEU A 77 -13.58 4.22 -8.00
N PHE A 78 -13.47 3.68 -9.22
CA PHE A 78 -14.58 2.98 -9.88
C PHE A 78 -14.95 1.67 -9.18
N ASP A 79 -14.00 1.01 -8.53
CA ASP A 79 -14.21 -0.19 -7.73
C ASP A 79 -14.56 0.11 -6.26
N ASN A 80 -14.85 1.38 -5.90
CA ASN A 80 -15.12 1.87 -4.55
C ASN A 80 -13.99 1.54 -3.55
N CYS A 81 -12.74 1.67 -4.00
CA CYS A 81 -11.54 1.48 -3.19
C CYS A 81 -10.84 2.83 -3.01
N ASP A 82 -11.00 3.43 -1.83
CA ASP A 82 -10.52 4.78 -1.50
C ASP A 82 -9.16 4.79 -0.77
N ILE A 83 -8.48 3.64 -0.67
CA ILE A 83 -7.33 3.47 0.22
C ILE A 83 -6.19 4.45 -0.07
N TRP A 84 -6.02 4.87 -1.33
CA TRP A 84 -4.97 5.78 -1.79
C TRP A 84 -5.45 7.22 -2.06
N THR A 85 -6.74 7.48 -1.90
CA THR A 85 -7.32 8.80 -2.22
C THR A 85 -6.74 9.90 -1.34
N GLY A 86 -6.52 9.61 -0.06
CA GLY A 86 -5.95 10.57 0.88
C GLY A 86 -4.54 11.04 0.50
N ASP A 87 -3.69 10.11 0.05
CA ASP A 87 -2.31 10.43 -0.36
C ASP A 87 -2.28 11.24 -1.67
N ALA A 88 -3.10 10.85 -2.66
CA ALA A 88 -3.25 11.62 -3.90
C ALA A 88 -3.79 13.02 -3.65
N TYR A 89 -4.81 13.15 -2.79
CA TYR A 89 -5.40 14.42 -2.42
C TYR A 89 -4.43 15.32 -1.64
N LYS A 90 -3.63 14.73 -0.73
CA LYS A 90 -2.59 15.47 -0.02
C LYS A 90 -1.59 16.06 -1.01
N ARG A 91 -1.08 15.27 -1.97
CA ARG A 91 -0.18 15.77 -3.02
C ARG A 91 -0.80 16.89 -3.84
N TYR A 92 -2.09 16.77 -4.22
CA TYR A 92 -2.84 17.82 -4.90
C TYR A 92 -2.84 19.11 -4.08
N LYS A 93 -3.17 19.04 -2.79
CA LYS A 93 -3.19 20.22 -1.90
C LYS A 93 -1.81 20.82 -1.68
N ASP A 94 -0.78 20.00 -1.49
CA ASP A 94 0.58 20.48 -1.22
C ASP A 94 1.19 21.23 -2.42
N THR A 95 0.66 21.03 -3.64
CA THR A 95 1.09 21.69 -4.88
C THR A 95 0.11 22.74 -5.38
N TYR A 96 -0.99 22.96 -4.67
CA TYR A 96 -2.03 23.92 -5.06
C TYR A 96 -1.60 25.36 -4.80
N ASP A 97 -1.87 26.23 -5.76
CA ASP A 97 -1.63 27.67 -5.63
C ASP A 97 -2.85 28.35 -5.02
N TYR A 98 -2.79 28.59 -3.72
CA TYR A 98 -3.89 29.18 -2.94
C TYR A 98 -4.13 30.69 -3.27
N ASP A 99 -3.23 31.34 -4.00
CA ASP A 99 -3.41 32.73 -4.42
C ASP A 99 -4.40 32.85 -5.61
N LEU A 100 -4.69 31.73 -6.27
CA LEU A 100 -5.59 31.72 -7.43
C LEU A 100 -7.04 31.35 -7.09
N ASP A 101 -7.24 30.35 -6.25
CA ASP A 101 -8.57 29.82 -5.91
C ASP A 101 -8.48 28.90 -4.67
N GLU A 102 -9.62 28.44 -4.16
CA GLU A 102 -9.72 27.44 -3.11
C GLU A 102 -9.55 26.02 -3.70
N PRO A 103 -8.76 25.14 -3.05
CA PRO A 103 -8.62 23.77 -3.53
C PRO A 103 -9.96 22.99 -3.40
N LEU A 104 -10.17 22.04 -4.28
CA LEU A 104 -11.32 21.14 -4.19
C LEU A 104 -11.37 20.47 -2.82
N THR A 105 -12.58 20.21 -2.32
CA THR A 105 -12.76 19.26 -1.21
C THR A 105 -12.37 17.85 -1.63
N ILE A 106 -12.13 16.96 -0.69
CA ILE A 106 -11.76 15.56 -1.01
C ILE A 106 -12.85 14.84 -1.82
N ASP A 107 -14.12 15.18 -1.60
CA ASP A 107 -15.23 14.57 -2.33
C ASP A 107 -15.31 15.09 -3.77
N GLU A 108 -15.14 16.40 -3.98
CA GLU A 108 -15.04 16.99 -5.32
C GLU A 108 -13.80 16.48 -6.07
N PHE A 109 -12.66 16.35 -5.39
CA PHE A 109 -11.45 15.77 -5.96
C PHE A 109 -11.70 14.33 -6.44
N ARG A 110 -12.33 13.50 -5.60
CA ARG A 110 -12.69 12.11 -5.93
C ARG A 110 -13.58 12.03 -7.17
N GLU A 111 -14.64 12.84 -7.22
CA GLU A 111 -15.52 12.87 -8.38
C GLU A 111 -14.80 13.41 -9.64
N LYS A 112 -13.94 14.41 -9.49
CA LYS A 112 -13.19 14.94 -10.61
C LYS A 112 -12.17 13.94 -11.15
N ILE A 113 -11.50 13.15 -10.30
CA ILE A 113 -10.64 12.02 -10.74
C ILE A 113 -11.44 11.01 -11.58
N LYS A 114 -12.71 10.71 -11.20
CA LYS A 114 -13.55 9.79 -11.96
C LYS A 114 -13.98 10.38 -13.32
N MET A 115 -14.40 11.63 -13.35
CA MET A 115 -15.10 12.23 -14.50
C MET A 115 -14.15 12.91 -15.49
N ASP A 116 -13.02 13.45 -15.04
CA ASP A 116 -12.07 14.18 -15.87
C ASP A 116 -10.78 13.35 -16.04
N TYR A 117 -10.60 12.80 -17.24
CA TYR A 117 -9.41 11.98 -17.54
C TYR A 117 -8.11 12.77 -17.46
N SER A 118 -8.12 14.02 -17.95
CA SER A 118 -6.93 14.89 -17.95
C SER A 118 -6.51 15.22 -16.51
N PHE A 119 -7.49 15.56 -15.66
CA PHE A 119 -7.26 15.78 -14.23
C PHE A 119 -6.73 14.51 -13.54
N ALA A 120 -7.34 13.36 -13.82
CA ALA A 120 -6.92 12.08 -13.27
C ALA A 120 -5.49 11.69 -13.71
N THR A 121 -5.08 12.00 -14.92
CA THR A 121 -3.72 11.73 -15.40
C THR A 121 -2.67 12.48 -14.57
N ILE A 122 -2.97 13.71 -14.14
CA ILE A 122 -2.04 14.54 -13.38
C ILE A 122 -2.11 14.21 -11.87
N TRP A 123 -3.32 14.21 -11.33
CA TRP A 123 -3.54 14.19 -9.87
C TRP A 123 -3.90 12.82 -9.31
N GLY A 124 -4.30 11.88 -10.17
CA GLY A 124 -4.58 10.51 -9.77
C GLY A 124 -3.37 9.58 -9.77
N ASP A 125 -2.27 9.96 -10.39
CA ASP A 125 -1.04 9.16 -10.44
C ASP A 125 -0.24 9.33 -9.15
N LEU A 126 0.15 8.23 -8.53
CA LEU A 126 0.92 8.21 -7.27
C LEU A 126 2.45 8.14 -7.49
N GLY A 127 2.88 8.18 -8.76
CA GLY A 127 4.26 7.92 -9.11
C GLY A 127 4.59 6.40 -9.14
N PRO A 128 5.88 6.03 -9.17
CA PRO A 128 6.31 4.65 -9.39
C PRO A 128 6.14 3.75 -8.13
N VAL A 129 4.93 3.73 -7.55
CA VAL A 129 4.58 2.92 -6.37
C VAL A 129 4.54 1.41 -6.69
N TYR A 130 4.10 0.59 -5.75
CA TYR A 130 4.12 -0.89 -5.77
C TYR A 130 3.87 -1.52 -7.15
N GLY A 131 2.80 -1.14 -7.86
CA GLY A 131 2.43 -1.73 -9.14
C GLY A 131 3.52 -1.56 -10.19
N LYS A 132 4.04 -0.33 -10.33
CA LYS A 132 5.17 -0.03 -11.23
C LYS A 132 6.40 -0.87 -10.87
N GLN A 133 6.78 -0.91 -9.60
CA GLN A 133 7.95 -1.65 -9.17
C GLN A 133 7.81 -3.17 -9.40
N TRP A 134 6.64 -3.72 -9.16
CA TRP A 134 6.40 -5.15 -9.33
C TRP A 134 6.41 -5.58 -10.81
N ARG A 135 5.91 -4.73 -11.71
CA ARG A 135 5.75 -5.06 -13.13
C ARG A 135 6.83 -4.49 -14.03
N ASP A 136 7.56 -3.48 -13.56
CA ASP A 136 8.63 -2.84 -14.33
C ASP A 136 9.66 -2.16 -13.39
N PHE A 137 10.43 -2.96 -12.66
CA PHE A 137 11.55 -2.48 -11.85
C PHE A 137 12.76 -2.27 -12.76
N ASN A 138 12.96 -1.04 -13.22
CA ASN A 138 14.05 -0.71 -14.17
C ASN A 138 14.09 -1.65 -15.40
N GLY A 139 12.93 -1.94 -15.99
CA GLY A 139 12.80 -2.85 -17.14
C GLY A 139 12.59 -4.32 -16.77
N VAL A 140 12.51 -4.66 -15.49
CA VAL A 140 12.33 -6.05 -15.01
C VAL A 140 10.92 -6.27 -14.48
N ASP A 141 10.15 -7.17 -15.11
CA ASP A 141 8.87 -7.66 -14.60
C ASP A 141 9.11 -8.72 -13.51
N GLN A 142 9.12 -8.28 -12.24
CA GLN A 142 9.41 -9.15 -11.10
C GLN A 142 8.31 -10.21 -10.89
N ILE A 143 7.05 -9.89 -11.16
CA ILE A 143 5.93 -10.84 -11.03
C ILE A 143 6.05 -11.95 -12.06
N LYS A 144 6.38 -11.61 -13.31
CA LYS A 144 6.65 -12.62 -14.34
C LYS A 144 7.80 -13.55 -13.94
N ASN A 145 8.92 -12.95 -13.52
CA ASN A 145 10.09 -13.71 -13.08
C ASN A 145 9.80 -14.61 -11.88
N LEU A 146 9.01 -14.12 -10.91
CA LEU A 146 8.55 -14.93 -9.78
C LEU A 146 7.73 -16.15 -10.24
N ILE A 147 6.75 -15.95 -11.12
CA ILE A 147 5.88 -17.02 -11.63
C ILE A 147 6.70 -18.05 -12.40
N ASP A 148 7.59 -17.62 -13.28
CA ASP A 148 8.45 -18.51 -14.05
C ASP A 148 9.42 -19.27 -13.12
N GLY A 149 10.05 -18.57 -12.17
CA GLY A 149 10.93 -19.21 -11.19
C GLY A 149 10.24 -20.24 -10.30
N LEU A 150 8.98 -20.00 -9.90
CA LEU A 150 8.19 -20.96 -9.11
C LEU A 150 7.82 -22.21 -9.94
N LYS A 151 7.62 -22.08 -11.26
CA LYS A 151 7.35 -23.21 -12.17
C LYS A 151 8.61 -24.05 -12.39
N ASP A 152 9.75 -23.38 -12.61
CA ASP A 152 10.99 -24.06 -12.97
C ASP A 152 11.71 -24.63 -11.74
N ASN A 153 11.72 -23.91 -10.61
CA ASN A 153 12.39 -24.31 -9.38
C ASN A 153 11.61 -23.80 -8.14
N PRO A 154 10.50 -24.47 -7.75
CA PRO A 154 9.65 -24.04 -6.64
C PRO A 154 10.38 -23.98 -5.28
N HIS A 155 11.48 -24.72 -5.12
CA HIS A 155 12.32 -24.73 -3.90
C HIS A 155 13.48 -23.74 -3.97
N GLY A 156 13.50 -22.86 -4.98
CA GLY A 156 14.50 -21.82 -5.13
C GLY A 156 14.48 -20.85 -3.95
N ARG A 157 15.64 -20.34 -3.56
CA ARG A 157 15.81 -19.40 -2.44
C ARG A 157 15.97 -17.95 -2.92
N ARG A 158 15.58 -17.66 -4.17
CA ARG A 158 15.75 -16.34 -4.80
C ARG A 158 14.44 -15.83 -5.41
N HIS A 159 13.30 -16.29 -4.88
CA HIS A 159 11.97 -15.79 -5.25
C HIS A 159 11.68 -14.53 -4.44
N ILE A 160 12.05 -13.38 -4.99
CA ILE A 160 11.96 -12.07 -4.31
C ILE A 160 11.20 -11.12 -5.24
N VAL A 161 10.27 -10.37 -4.65
CA VAL A 161 9.63 -9.20 -5.26
C VAL A 161 9.86 -8.03 -4.33
N ASN A 162 10.46 -6.96 -4.84
CA ASN A 162 10.82 -5.78 -4.07
C ASN A 162 10.15 -4.53 -4.66
N ALA A 163 9.55 -3.71 -3.82
CA ALA A 163 8.99 -2.42 -4.23
C ALA A 163 9.89 -1.23 -3.86
N TRP A 164 10.92 -1.45 -3.02
CA TRP A 164 11.82 -0.40 -2.56
C TRP A 164 12.90 -0.12 -3.60
N ASN A 165 12.64 0.85 -4.48
CA ASN A 165 13.59 1.31 -5.51
C ASN A 165 14.19 2.64 -5.07
N VAL A 166 15.41 2.60 -4.55
CA VAL A 166 16.10 3.77 -3.98
C VAL A 166 16.19 4.95 -4.97
N SER A 167 16.33 4.65 -6.27
CA SER A 167 16.43 5.69 -7.31
C SER A 167 15.11 6.40 -7.63
N GLU A 168 13.98 5.85 -7.20
CA GLU A 168 12.64 6.37 -7.52
C GLU A 168 11.81 6.75 -6.28
N LEU A 169 12.32 6.56 -5.06
CA LEU A 169 11.58 6.86 -3.82
C LEU A 169 11.07 8.30 -3.76
N SER A 170 11.87 9.26 -4.22
CA SER A 170 11.50 10.69 -4.23
C SER A 170 10.40 11.03 -5.23
N LEU A 171 10.09 10.13 -6.17
CA LEU A 171 9.04 10.29 -7.17
C LEU A 171 7.71 9.68 -6.71
N MET A 172 7.71 8.94 -5.63
CA MET A 172 6.52 8.27 -5.08
C MET A 172 5.75 9.22 -4.16
N THR A 173 4.44 9.24 -4.27
CA THR A 173 3.58 9.98 -3.32
C THR A 173 3.73 9.44 -1.90
N LEU A 174 3.90 8.13 -1.76
CA LEU A 174 4.19 7.45 -0.51
C LEU A 174 5.18 6.30 -0.78
N PRO A 175 6.35 6.26 -0.09
CA PRO A 175 7.27 5.14 -0.19
C PRO A 175 6.62 3.82 0.23
N PRO A 176 7.04 2.67 -0.36
CA PRO A 176 6.53 1.37 0.06
C PRO A 176 6.86 1.06 1.53
N CYS A 177 6.03 0.23 2.17
CA CYS A 177 6.37 -0.38 3.45
C CYS A 177 7.61 -1.28 3.29
N HIS A 178 8.51 -1.22 4.27
CA HIS A 178 9.75 -1.98 4.29
C HIS A 178 9.91 -2.72 5.63
#